data_25383cdb00b56e5e0e089acbaf144c3f
#
_entry.id   25383cdb00b56e5e0e089acbaf144c3f
#
_cell.length_a   1.000
_cell.length_b   1.000
_cell.length_c   1.000
_cell.angle_alpha   90.00
_cell.angle_beta   90.00
_cell.angle_gamma   90.00
#
_symmetry.space_group_name_H-M   'P 1'
#
loop_
_entity.id
_entity.type
_entity.pdbx_description
1 polymer ?
#
loop_
_entity_poly.entity_id
_entity_poly.type
_entity_poly.pdbx_seq_one_letter_code
_entity_poly.pdbx_strand_id
1 'polypeptide(L)'
;MKNIHYETMLIEDRMYFYLGNYLTNTKNIDITIFPKIKTIHNLNFNNPHYDLNLYNLLVSTKNANKSFFYSSGDIEKYEHGLILCKNRCNENRSSVILKCLNFNRHWYLYYNKPKDIDYNNKISSIFWRGITSGRLDRFILIFKWFNKDENINIGFSNVTKNKTRFLKYVKGQCTVNEFLKYKYILSIEGNDKDSGLNWKLNSNSLVLMSAPKVCSWLMETTLVPNYHYVLLKDDFSNLKEKLNWCNDNPEICKEIISNANHFMSQFSNLNNEIELEKRVINKYFEILDNAKCGNGNENENGNKNNK
;
A
#
# COMPACT_ATOMS: atom_id res chain seq x y z
N MET A 1 28.12 -0.42 -15.13
CA MET A 1 26.86 -0.31 -14.36
C MET A 1 27.18 -0.72 -12.94
N LYS A 2 26.95 0.16 -11.94
CA LYS A 2 27.14 -0.22 -10.53
C LYS A 2 26.06 -1.26 -10.19
N ASN A 3 26.48 -2.42 -9.69
CA ASN A 3 25.57 -3.40 -9.09
C ASN A 3 24.91 -2.75 -7.86
N ILE A 4 23.76 -2.17 -8.05
CA ILE A 4 22.90 -1.78 -6.95
C ILE A 4 22.26 -3.08 -6.46
N HIS A 5 22.83 -3.66 -5.41
CA HIS A 5 22.18 -4.77 -4.69
C HIS A 5 20.92 -4.22 -4.05
N TYR A 6 19.76 -4.53 -4.63
CA TYR A 6 18.45 -4.28 -4.02
C TYR A 6 18.20 -5.35 -2.95
N GLU A 7 18.98 -5.26 -1.86
CA GLU A 7 18.81 -6.11 -0.69
C GLU A 7 17.49 -5.79 0.02
N THR A 8 16.97 -6.77 0.75
CA THR A 8 15.85 -6.52 1.67
C THR A 8 16.23 -5.42 2.64
N MET A 9 15.32 -4.46 2.85
CA MET A 9 15.61 -3.33 3.74
C MET A 9 15.83 -3.80 5.18
N LEU A 10 16.83 -3.24 5.84
CA LEU A 10 17.03 -3.46 7.27
C LEU A 10 15.80 -2.98 8.05
N ILE A 11 15.54 -3.59 9.21
CA ILE A 11 14.40 -3.24 10.07
C ILE A 11 14.42 -1.75 10.43
N GLU A 12 15.60 -1.18 10.67
CA GLU A 12 15.75 0.24 10.99
C GLU A 12 15.35 1.15 9.82
N ASP A 13 15.77 0.80 8.59
CA ASP A 13 15.40 1.56 7.38
C ASP A 13 13.90 1.49 7.13
N ARG A 14 13.28 0.34 7.41
CA ARG A 14 11.82 0.18 7.34
C ARG A 14 11.11 1.06 8.39
N MET A 15 11.65 1.15 9.62
CA MET A 15 11.13 2.09 10.62
C MET A 15 11.16 3.53 10.13
N TYR A 16 12.29 3.98 9.53
CA TYR A 16 12.40 5.31 8.92
C TYR A 16 11.34 5.52 7.85
N PHE A 17 11.13 4.52 7.00
CA PHE A 17 10.11 4.59 5.97
C PHE A 17 8.71 4.80 6.57
N TYR A 18 8.32 4.01 7.57
CA TYR A 18 6.97 4.07 8.15
C TYR A 18 6.71 5.34 8.96
N LEU A 19 7.71 5.81 9.70
CA LEU A 19 7.62 7.06 10.48
C LEU A 19 7.75 8.31 9.61
N GLY A 20 8.25 8.17 8.38
CA GLY A 20 8.41 9.29 7.47
C GLY A 20 9.42 10.32 7.96
N ASN A 21 9.20 11.59 7.65
CA ASN A 21 10.16 12.68 7.94
C ASN A 21 10.35 12.99 9.44
N TYR A 22 9.52 12.41 10.31
CA TYR A 22 9.52 12.75 11.73
C TYR A 22 10.67 12.16 12.54
N LEU A 23 11.35 11.12 12.05
CA LEU A 23 12.52 10.58 12.73
C LEU A 23 13.74 11.52 12.68
N THR A 24 13.88 12.25 11.59
CA THR A 24 15.05 13.14 11.37
C THR A 24 14.78 14.59 11.77
N ASN A 25 13.52 14.98 11.90
CA ASN A 25 13.13 16.37 12.16
C ASN A 25 12.09 16.47 13.29
N THR A 26 12.50 16.16 14.51
CA THR A 26 11.64 16.22 15.71
C THR A 26 11.51 17.64 16.27
N LYS A 27 12.35 18.59 15.84
CA LYS A 27 12.30 19.99 16.28
C LYS A 27 11.27 20.74 15.44
N ASN A 28 10.36 21.46 16.10
CA ASN A 28 9.36 22.35 15.50
C ASN A 28 8.22 21.64 14.73
N ILE A 29 7.68 20.55 15.28
CA ILE A 29 6.44 20.00 14.75
C ILE A 29 5.28 20.86 15.28
N ASP A 30 4.70 21.67 14.41
CA ASP A 30 3.48 22.43 14.73
C ASP A 30 2.28 21.47 14.72
N ILE A 31 1.84 21.07 15.90
CA ILE A 31 0.67 20.17 16.06
C ILE A 31 -0.66 20.90 15.91
N THR A 32 -0.68 22.23 15.86
CA THR A 32 -1.93 23.02 15.77
C THR A 32 -2.57 22.95 14.40
N ILE A 33 -1.79 22.63 13.36
CA ILE A 33 -2.27 22.45 11.97
C ILE A 33 -2.84 21.07 11.71
N PHE A 34 -2.74 20.14 12.68
CA PHE A 34 -3.18 18.75 12.50
C PHE A 34 -4.69 18.63 12.64
N PRO A 35 -5.29 17.55 12.10
CA PRO A 35 -6.71 17.26 12.30
C PRO A 35 -7.02 17.08 13.79
N LYS A 36 -8.31 17.07 14.12
CA LYS A 36 -8.76 16.91 15.52
C LYS A 36 -8.10 15.71 16.20
N ILE A 37 -7.46 15.97 17.35
CA ILE A 37 -6.88 14.93 18.20
C ILE A 37 -7.93 13.93 18.63
N LYS A 38 -7.56 12.66 18.65
CA LYS A 38 -8.43 11.54 19.03
C LYS A 38 -7.91 10.82 20.26
N THR A 39 -8.80 10.12 20.92
CA THR A 39 -8.53 9.13 21.96
C THR A 39 -9.20 7.80 21.56
N ILE A 40 -8.98 6.73 22.29
CA ILE A 40 -9.63 5.44 22.02
C ILE A 40 -11.18 5.53 22.05
N HIS A 41 -11.76 6.49 22.81
CA HIS A 41 -13.21 6.71 22.86
C HIS A 41 -13.81 7.28 21.56
N ASN A 42 -12.94 7.79 20.66
CA ASN A 42 -13.37 8.30 19.35
C ASN A 42 -13.32 7.23 18.25
N LEU A 43 -12.87 6.00 18.57
CA LEU A 43 -12.80 4.91 17.61
C LEU A 43 -14.18 4.28 17.40
N ASN A 44 -14.46 3.93 16.14
CA ASN A 44 -15.70 3.26 15.75
C ASN A 44 -15.48 1.75 15.69
N PHE A 45 -15.79 1.05 16.77
CA PHE A 45 -15.63 -0.41 16.86
C PHE A 45 -16.53 -1.21 15.91
N ASN A 46 -17.53 -0.58 15.29
CA ASN A 46 -18.27 -1.20 14.18
C ASN A 46 -17.46 -1.28 12.89
N ASN A 47 -16.27 -0.67 12.86
CA ASN A 47 -15.30 -0.80 11.77
C ASN A 47 -14.15 -1.74 12.16
N PRO A 48 -14.30 -3.08 11.97
CA PRO A 48 -13.32 -4.05 12.43
C PRO A 48 -12.01 -4.02 11.61
N HIS A 49 -11.99 -3.33 10.48
CA HIS A 49 -10.82 -3.31 9.60
C HIS A 49 -9.78 -2.25 9.96
N TYR A 50 -10.22 -1.18 10.66
CA TYR A 50 -9.35 -0.05 10.98
C TYR A 50 -9.29 0.18 12.50
N ASP A 51 -10.38 0.61 13.06
CA ASP A 51 -10.43 1.16 14.41
C ASP A 51 -10.22 0.09 15.48
N LEU A 52 -10.79 -1.10 15.31
CA LEU A 52 -10.57 -2.22 16.23
C LEU A 52 -9.10 -2.69 16.21
N ASN A 53 -8.48 -2.74 15.05
CA ASN A 53 -7.08 -3.14 14.94
C ASN A 53 -6.16 -2.10 15.57
N LEU A 54 -6.44 -0.81 15.37
CA LEU A 54 -5.71 0.26 16.04
C LEU A 54 -5.86 0.18 17.57
N TYR A 55 -7.09 -0.01 18.06
CA TYR A 55 -7.34 -0.21 19.48
C TYR A 55 -6.51 -1.34 20.07
N ASN A 56 -6.50 -2.51 19.43
CA ASN A 56 -5.74 -3.67 19.90
C ASN A 56 -4.22 -3.37 19.93
N LEU A 57 -3.70 -2.66 18.93
CA LEU A 57 -2.30 -2.23 18.91
C LEU A 57 -1.99 -1.28 20.07
N LEU A 58 -2.84 -0.28 20.31
CA LEU A 58 -2.68 0.70 21.39
C LEU A 58 -2.70 0.03 22.78
N VAL A 59 -3.61 -0.93 22.99
CA VAL A 59 -3.69 -1.70 24.24
C VAL A 59 -2.42 -2.54 24.41
N SER A 60 -2.01 -3.27 23.38
CA SER A 60 -0.83 -4.16 23.44
C SER A 60 0.49 -3.42 23.70
N THR A 61 0.55 -2.14 23.33
CA THR A 61 1.72 -1.26 23.53
C THR A 61 1.59 -0.32 24.72
N LYS A 62 0.53 -0.48 25.55
CA LYS A 62 0.24 0.37 26.71
C LYS A 62 0.03 1.86 26.39
N ASN A 63 -0.37 2.16 25.15
CA ASN A 63 -0.62 3.53 24.70
C ASN A 63 -2.12 3.90 24.65
N ALA A 64 -3.01 3.05 25.21
CA ALA A 64 -4.46 3.25 25.16
C ALA A 64 -4.93 4.56 25.83
N ASN A 65 -4.21 5.06 26.83
CA ASN A 65 -4.54 6.30 27.53
C ASN A 65 -4.05 7.58 26.82
N LYS A 66 -3.30 7.43 25.74
CA LYS A 66 -2.71 8.58 25.03
C LYS A 66 -3.68 9.13 23.99
N SER A 67 -3.51 10.41 23.69
CA SER A 67 -4.19 11.07 22.56
C SER A 67 -3.32 11.00 21.32
N PHE A 68 -3.94 10.82 20.15
CA PHE A 68 -3.25 10.62 18.88
C PHE A 68 -3.99 11.30 17.72
N PHE A 69 -3.29 11.50 16.59
CA PHE A 69 -3.89 11.90 15.33
C PHE A 69 -4.06 10.68 14.44
N TYR A 70 -5.23 10.53 13.85
CA TYR A 70 -5.59 9.32 13.09
C TYR A 70 -6.54 9.62 11.94
N SER A 71 -6.23 9.05 10.80
CA SER A 71 -7.10 9.01 9.63
C SER A 71 -7.48 7.57 9.32
N SER A 72 -8.77 7.28 9.34
CA SER A 72 -9.32 5.96 9.00
C SER A 72 -9.73 5.91 7.53
N GLY A 73 -9.49 4.76 6.89
CA GLY A 73 -9.96 4.50 5.53
C GLY A 73 -8.94 4.82 4.44
N ASP A 74 -9.45 4.94 3.24
CA ASP A 74 -8.65 5.25 2.06
C ASP A 74 -8.29 6.74 2.07
N ILE A 75 -7.00 7.06 1.97
CA ILE A 75 -6.56 8.44 1.92
C ILE A 75 -6.69 8.94 0.49
N GLU A 76 -7.71 9.76 0.26
CA GLU A 76 -7.97 10.40 -1.04
C GLU A 76 -7.32 11.80 -1.14
N LYS A 77 -6.89 12.37 -0.01
CA LYS A 77 -6.30 13.71 0.08
C LYS A 77 -4.94 13.66 0.77
N TYR A 78 -4.11 14.64 0.46
CA TYR A 78 -2.83 14.85 1.14
C TYR A 78 -3.09 15.30 2.58
N GLU A 79 -2.95 14.38 3.53
CA GLU A 79 -2.94 14.72 4.94
C GLU A 79 -1.49 14.98 5.37
N HIS A 80 -1.20 16.21 5.79
CA HIS A 80 0.09 16.57 6.33
C HIS A 80 0.04 16.45 7.85
N GLY A 81 1.07 15.85 8.44
CA GLY A 81 1.20 15.81 9.88
C GLY A 81 1.54 14.43 10.44
N LEU A 82 1.76 14.40 11.76
CA LEU A 82 2.05 13.19 12.54
C LEU A 82 0.75 12.38 12.73
N ILE A 83 0.21 11.85 11.63
CA ILE A 83 -1.09 11.18 11.58
C ILE A 83 -0.88 9.69 11.34
N LEU A 84 -1.48 8.85 12.19
CA LEU A 84 -1.54 7.41 11.98
C LEU A 84 -2.47 7.09 10.82
N CYS A 85 -1.98 6.33 9.84
CA CYS A 85 -2.73 6.01 8.63
C CYS A 85 -2.37 4.63 8.07
N LYS A 86 -3.21 4.12 7.18
CA LYS A 86 -2.98 2.88 6.45
C LYS A 86 -1.95 3.04 5.32
N ASN A 87 -2.00 4.18 4.67
CA ASN A 87 -1.22 4.50 3.48
C ASN A 87 -1.09 6.02 3.33
N ARG A 88 -0.12 6.45 2.54
CA ARG A 88 0.09 7.85 2.18
C ARG A 88 0.41 7.98 0.69
N CYS A 89 0.19 9.17 0.12
CA CYS A 89 0.68 9.46 -1.22
C CYS A 89 2.21 9.51 -1.23
N ASN A 90 2.83 9.13 -2.34
CA ASN A 90 4.28 9.07 -2.48
C ASN A 90 4.99 10.40 -2.16
N GLU A 91 4.37 11.52 -2.54
CA GLU A 91 4.90 12.87 -2.33
C GLU A 91 4.80 13.33 -0.87
N ASN A 92 3.94 12.71 -0.07
CA ASN A 92 3.72 13.07 1.33
C ASN A 92 4.40 12.07 2.28
N ARG A 93 5.59 12.43 2.77
CA ARG A 93 6.33 11.63 3.75
C ARG A 93 6.01 11.99 5.21
N SER A 94 4.91 12.69 5.47
CA SER A 94 4.61 13.23 6.79
C SER A 94 3.64 12.42 7.64
N SER A 95 2.98 11.37 7.09
CA SER A 95 2.10 10.48 7.88
C SER A 95 2.83 9.22 8.32
N VAL A 96 2.35 8.62 9.41
CA VAL A 96 2.90 7.39 9.98
C VAL A 96 2.07 6.19 9.55
N ILE A 97 2.69 5.27 8.84
CA ILE A 97 2.03 4.09 8.28
C ILE A 97 1.96 2.95 9.29
N LEU A 98 0.79 2.36 9.47
CA LEU A 98 0.57 1.18 10.29
C LEU A 98 0.05 -0.01 9.46
N LYS A 99 0.58 -1.20 9.75
CA LYS A 99 0.20 -2.46 9.08
C LYS A 99 -1.16 -2.96 9.50
N CYS A 100 -1.50 -2.85 10.79
CA CYS A 100 -2.74 -3.35 11.36
C CYS A 100 -3.98 -2.72 10.71
N LEU A 101 -3.83 -1.50 10.22
CA LEU A 101 -4.89 -0.81 9.53
C LEU A 101 -5.20 -1.52 8.20
N ASN A 102 -6.33 -2.19 8.17
CA ASN A 102 -6.78 -2.97 7.02
C ASN A 102 -5.98 -4.25 6.73
N PHE A 103 -5.44 -4.89 7.79
CA PHE A 103 -4.67 -6.13 7.69
C PHE A 103 -5.41 -7.22 6.89
N ASN A 104 -6.68 -7.47 7.20
CA ASN A 104 -7.48 -8.52 6.57
C ASN A 104 -7.66 -8.35 5.06
N ARG A 105 -7.67 -7.10 4.54
CA ARG A 105 -7.79 -6.85 3.09
C ARG A 105 -6.47 -6.96 2.34
N HIS A 106 -5.35 -6.55 2.97
CA HIS A 106 -4.09 -6.39 2.26
C HIS A 106 -3.09 -7.52 2.56
N TRP A 107 -3.09 -8.06 3.79
CA TRP A 107 -2.08 -9.00 4.24
C TRP A 107 -2.58 -10.42 4.45
N TYR A 108 -3.88 -10.62 4.69
CA TYR A 108 -4.44 -11.96 4.91
C TYR A 108 -4.07 -12.93 3.78
N LEU A 109 -4.27 -12.53 2.53
CA LEU A 109 -3.97 -13.37 1.36
C LEU A 109 -2.47 -13.54 1.10
N TYR A 110 -1.63 -12.64 1.59
CA TYR A 110 -0.18 -12.83 1.55
C TYR A 110 0.25 -14.00 2.42
N TYR A 111 -0.24 -14.08 3.66
CA TYR A 111 0.06 -15.18 4.58
C TYR A 111 -0.72 -16.46 4.30
N ASN A 112 -1.88 -16.37 3.67
CA ASN A 112 -2.81 -17.46 3.41
C ASN A 112 -3.08 -17.65 1.92
N LYS A 113 -2.09 -17.36 1.08
CA LYS A 113 -2.19 -17.53 -0.36
C LYS A 113 -2.38 -19.02 -0.72
N PRO A 114 -3.27 -19.36 -1.67
CA PRO A 114 -3.37 -20.72 -2.16
C PRO A 114 -2.07 -21.15 -2.85
N LYS A 115 -1.86 -22.48 -2.94
CA LYS A 115 -0.71 -23.04 -3.66
C LYS A 115 -0.72 -22.54 -5.11
N ASP A 116 0.41 -22.01 -5.54
CA ASP A 116 0.58 -21.52 -6.90
C ASP A 116 1.13 -22.61 -7.82
N ILE A 117 0.91 -22.47 -9.11
CA ILE A 117 1.44 -23.36 -10.15
C ILE A 117 2.74 -22.76 -10.73
N ASP A 118 3.55 -23.60 -11.37
CA ASP A 118 4.77 -23.17 -12.04
C ASP A 118 4.46 -22.17 -13.18
N TYR A 119 5.34 -21.19 -13.36
CA TYR A 119 5.22 -20.16 -14.39
C TYR A 119 5.01 -20.73 -15.79
N ASN A 120 5.74 -21.82 -16.14
CA ASN A 120 5.66 -22.42 -17.47
C ASN A 120 4.28 -23.04 -17.75
N ASN A 121 3.57 -23.48 -16.70
CA ASN A 121 2.25 -24.08 -16.78
C ASN A 121 1.10 -23.06 -16.79
N LYS A 122 1.41 -21.76 -16.67
CA LYS A 122 0.42 -20.69 -16.67
C LYS A 122 0.06 -20.26 -18.09
N ILE A 123 -1.13 -19.69 -18.24
CA ILE A 123 -1.66 -19.15 -19.50
C ILE A 123 -0.88 -17.88 -19.87
N SER A 124 -0.31 -17.84 -21.07
CA SER A 124 0.48 -16.68 -21.58
C SER A 124 -0.43 -15.54 -21.99
N SER A 125 -1.20 -14.99 -21.05
CA SER A 125 -2.12 -13.87 -21.25
C SER A 125 -2.09 -12.93 -20.04
N ILE A 126 -2.44 -11.68 -20.28
CA ILE A 126 -2.68 -10.68 -19.23
C ILE A 126 -4.05 -10.89 -18.60
N PHE A 127 -4.11 -10.86 -17.28
CA PHE A 127 -5.35 -11.00 -16.53
C PHE A 127 -5.57 -9.88 -15.52
N TRP A 128 -6.82 -9.37 -15.47
CA TRP A 128 -7.22 -8.42 -14.44
C TRP A 128 -8.73 -8.44 -14.17
N ARG A 129 -9.07 -8.36 -12.91
CA ARG A 129 -10.43 -8.11 -12.43
C ARG A 129 -10.37 -7.11 -11.27
N GLY A 130 -11.26 -6.14 -11.27
CA GLY A 130 -11.42 -5.17 -10.20
C GLY A 130 -12.80 -4.52 -10.26
N ILE A 131 -13.22 -3.87 -9.17
CA ILE A 131 -14.50 -3.15 -9.13
C ILE A 131 -14.39 -1.76 -9.76
N THR A 132 -15.53 -1.14 -10.09
CA THR A 132 -15.60 0.21 -10.67
C THR A 132 -15.37 1.34 -9.65
N SER A 133 -14.75 1.06 -8.49
CA SER A 133 -14.30 2.07 -7.53
C SER A 133 -12.89 2.55 -7.87
N GLY A 134 -12.55 3.70 -7.34
CA GLY A 134 -11.18 4.21 -7.41
C GLY A 134 -10.95 5.21 -8.53
N ARG A 135 -9.67 5.39 -8.83
CA ARG A 135 -9.15 6.35 -9.81
C ARG A 135 -9.57 6.03 -11.24
N LEU A 136 -9.36 6.98 -12.15
CA LEU A 136 -9.67 6.83 -13.56
C LEU A 136 -8.88 5.73 -14.26
N ASP A 137 -7.75 5.32 -13.72
CA ASP A 137 -6.83 4.33 -14.31
C ASP A 137 -7.54 3.03 -14.72
N ARG A 138 -8.47 2.52 -13.87
CA ARG A 138 -9.27 1.32 -14.17
C ARG A 138 -10.19 1.50 -15.38
N PHE A 139 -10.73 2.69 -15.55
CA PHE A 139 -11.61 3.02 -16.69
C PHE A 139 -10.78 3.22 -17.95
N ILE A 140 -9.63 3.88 -17.88
CA ILE A 140 -8.70 4.05 -19.00
C ILE A 140 -8.28 2.68 -19.53
N LEU A 141 -7.87 1.76 -18.62
CA LEU A 141 -7.52 0.39 -18.99
C LEU A 141 -8.66 -0.29 -19.74
N ILE A 142 -9.87 -0.28 -19.15
CA ILE A 142 -11.05 -0.95 -19.73
C ILE A 142 -11.46 -0.34 -21.07
N PHE A 143 -11.54 0.99 -21.21
CA PHE A 143 -11.95 1.61 -22.46
C PHE A 143 -10.94 1.37 -23.60
N LYS A 144 -9.65 1.26 -23.25
CA LYS A 144 -8.60 1.03 -24.22
C LYS A 144 -8.51 -0.44 -24.67
N TRP A 145 -8.69 -1.40 -23.74
CA TRP A 145 -8.28 -2.80 -23.98
C TRP A 145 -9.38 -3.85 -23.82
N PHE A 146 -10.57 -3.50 -23.31
CA PHE A 146 -11.64 -4.49 -23.12
C PHE A 146 -12.03 -5.16 -24.43
N ASN A 147 -11.85 -6.48 -24.53
CA ASN A 147 -12.13 -7.30 -25.73
C ASN A 147 -11.43 -6.81 -27.02
N LYS A 148 -10.27 -6.15 -26.91
CA LYS A 148 -9.48 -5.72 -28.08
C LYS A 148 -8.41 -6.72 -28.48
N ASP A 149 -8.01 -7.62 -27.61
CA ASP A 149 -6.98 -8.62 -27.84
C ASP A 149 -7.33 -9.89 -27.02
N GLU A 150 -7.25 -11.06 -27.65
CA GLU A 150 -7.60 -12.35 -27.02
C GLU A 150 -6.66 -12.71 -25.85
N ASN A 151 -5.43 -12.22 -25.90
CA ASN A 151 -4.40 -12.43 -24.85
C ASN A 151 -4.44 -11.35 -23.77
N ILE A 152 -5.44 -10.46 -23.77
CA ILE A 152 -5.69 -9.43 -22.75
C ILE A 152 -7.08 -9.66 -22.14
N ASN A 153 -7.14 -10.50 -21.10
CA ASN A 153 -8.37 -10.88 -20.42
C ASN A 153 -8.64 -9.95 -19.24
N ILE A 154 -9.19 -8.79 -19.50
CA ILE A 154 -9.52 -7.79 -18.48
C ILE A 154 -11.02 -7.52 -18.41
N GLY A 155 -11.50 -7.08 -17.25
CA GLY A 155 -12.90 -6.71 -17.05
C GLY A 155 -13.18 -6.29 -15.61
N PHE A 156 -14.28 -5.61 -15.39
CA PHE A 156 -14.72 -5.37 -14.02
C PHE A 156 -15.23 -6.66 -13.37
N SER A 157 -14.95 -6.82 -12.10
CA SER A 157 -15.52 -7.93 -11.29
C SER A 157 -16.96 -7.63 -10.89
N ASN A 158 -17.28 -6.38 -10.66
CA ASN A 158 -18.61 -5.87 -10.34
C ASN A 158 -18.66 -4.35 -10.54
N VAL A 159 -19.85 -3.78 -10.49
CA VAL A 159 -20.06 -2.32 -10.50
C VAL A 159 -20.49 -1.84 -9.13
N THR A 160 -19.98 -0.67 -8.72
CA THR A 160 -20.46 0.02 -7.53
C THR A 160 -21.81 0.66 -7.78
N LYS A 161 -22.58 0.93 -6.71
CA LYS A 161 -23.85 1.70 -6.81
C LYS A 161 -23.61 2.95 -7.67
N ASN A 162 -24.56 3.32 -8.49
CA ASN A 162 -24.52 4.48 -9.40
C ASN A 162 -23.57 4.35 -10.61
N LYS A 163 -22.98 3.19 -10.88
CA LYS A 163 -22.12 2.96 -12.05
C LYS A 163 -22.67 1.87 -12.99
N THR A 164 -23.97 1.66 -13.03
CA THR A 164 -24.66 0.62 -13.82
C THR A 164 -24.38 0.71 -15.33
N ARG A 165 -24.09 1.90 -15.86
CA ARG A 165 -23.67 2.10 -17.27
C ARG A 165 -22.43 1.29 -17.67
N PHE A 166 -21.66 0.80 -16.70
CA PHE A 166 -20.46 -0.01 -16.94
C PHE A 166 -20.69 -1.52 -16.85
N LEU A 167 -21.93 -1.99 -16.66
CA LEU A 167 -22.27 -3.41 -16.60
C LEU A 167 -21.77 -4.19 -17.82
N LYS A 168 -21.78 -3.60 -19.01
CA LYS A 168 -21.27 -4.22 -20.25
C LYS A 168 -19.77 -4.58 -20.20
N TYR A 169 -19.00 -4.06 -19.25
CA TYR A 169 -17.59 -4.35 -19.05
C TYR A 169 -17.33 -5.33 -17.89
N VAL A 170 -18.40 -5.88 -17.30
CA VAL A 170 -18.27 -6.84 -16.19
C VAL A 170 -18.03 -8.24 -16.76
N LYS A 171 -16.98 -8.90 -16.26
CA LYS A 171 -16.67 -10.32 -16.54
C LYS A 171 -16.82 -11.21 -15.30
N GLY A 172 -17.39 -10.68 -14.21
CA GLY A 172 -17.66 -11.40 -12.97
C GLY A 172 -16.50 -11.39 -11.97
N GLN A 173 -16.82 -11.87 -10.76
CA GLN A 173 -15.85 -12.00 -9.68
C GLN A 173 -14.89 -13.15 -9.99
N CYS A 174 -13.67 -13.05 -9.49
CA CYS A 174 -12.65 -14.06 -9.61
C CYS A 174 -11.96 -14.31 -8.27
N THR A 175 -11.60 -15.55 -8.06
CA THR A 175 -10.79 -16.00 -6.93
C THR A 175 -9.30 -15.76 -7.20
N VAL A 176 -8.48 -15.81 -6.14
CA VAL A 176 -7.01 -15.78 -6.30
C VAL A 176 -6.52 -16.93 -7.17
N ASN A 177 -7.12 -18.13 -7.03
CA ASN A 177 -6.78 -19.29 -7.86
C ASN A 177 -6.96 -19.03 -9.36
N GLU A 178 -7.97 -18.25 -9.74
CA GLU A 178 -8.18 -17.88 -11.15
C GLU A 178 -7.13 -16.91 -11.65
N PHE A 179 -6.74 -15.94 -10.82
CA PHE A 179 -5.61 -15.05 -11.16
C PHE A 179 -4.31 -15.84 -11.37
N LEU A 180 -4.02 -16.79 -10.48
CA LEU A 180 -2.79 -17.58 -10.51
C LEU A 180 -2.65 -18.52 -11.72
N LYS A 181 -3.71 -18.71 -12.52
CA LYS A 181 -3.63 -19.42 -13.80
C LYS A 181 -2.88 -18.65 -14.89
N TYR A 182 -2.67 -17.35 -14.73
CA TYR A 182 -2.11 -16.49 -15.76
C TYR A 182 -0.66 -16.10 -15.47
N LYS A 183 0.16 -16.04 -16.53
CA LYS A 183 1.57 -15.58 -16.41
C LYS A 183 1.65 -14.11 -16.02
N TYR A 184 0.74 -13.28 -16.52
CA TYR A 184 0.81 -11.83 -16.43
C TYR A 184 -0.42 -11.27 -15.71
N ILE A 185 -0.20 -10.67 -14.54
CA ILE A 185 -1.28 -10.12 -13.72
C ILE A 185 -1.12 -8.60 -13.62
N LEU A 186 -2.18 -7.85 -13.95
CA LEU A 186 -2.16 -6.41 -13.72
C LEU A 186 -2.42 -6.07 -12.25
N SER A 187 -1.68 -5.08 -11.77
CA SER A 187 -1.97 -4.38 -10.53
C SER A 187 -2.38 -2.94 -10.85
N ILE A 188 -3.61 -2.59 -10.53
CA ILE A 188 -4.19 -1.26 -10.81
C ILE A 188 -4.71 -0.68 -9.51
N GLU A 189 -4.19 0.48 -9.14
CA GLU A 189 -4.62 1.20 -7.94
C GLU A 189 -6.14 1.43 -7.94
N GLY A 190 -6.71 1.45 -6.73
CA GLY A 190 -8.13 1.72 -6.49
C GLY A 190 -8.36 3.16 -6.04
N ASN A 191 -9.07 3.33 -4.93
CA ASN A 191 -9.13 4.62 -4.21
C ASN A 191 -7.73 4.98 -3.68
N ASP A 192 -7.00 3.95 -3.26
CA ASP A 192 -5.59 3.97 -2.90
C ASP A 192 -4.84 2.85 -3.62
N LYS A 193 -3.95 2.13 -2.94
CA LYS A 193 -3.20 1.00 -3.49
C LYS A 193 -4.10 -0.14 -4.00
N ASP A 194 -3.53 -1.02 -4.83
CA ASP A 194 -4.15 -2.32 -5.10
C ASP A 194 -4.08 -3.23 -3.87
N SER A 195 -5.23 -3.60 -3.32
CA SER A 195 -5.31 -4.50 -2.15
C SER A 195 -4.71 -5.88 -2.39
N GLY A 196 -4.59 -6.31 -3.63
CA GLY A 196 -4.04 -7.60 -4.03
C GLY A 196 -2.53 -7.59 -4.33
N LEU A 197 -1.87 -6.45 -4.36
CA LEU A 197 -0.47 -6.36 -4.79
C LEU A 197 0.45 -7.25 -3.94
N ASN A 198 0.21 -7.35 -2.63
CA ASN A 198 1.03 -8.16 -1.73
C ASN A 198 1.14 -9.63 -2.17
N TRP A 199 0.01 -10.28 -2.41
CA TRP A 199 0.02 -11.68 -2.84
C TRP A 199 0.42 -11.85 -4.32
N LYS A 200 0.16 -10.85 -5.17
CA LYS A 200 0.58 -10.86 -6.58
C LYS A 200 2.10 -10.88 -6.71
N LEU A 201 2.80 -9.97 -6.01
CA LEU A 201 4.27 -9.94 -5.97
C LEU A 201 4.88 -11.19 -5.33
N ASN A 202 4.13 -11.88 -4.46
CA ASN A 202 4.54 -13.14 -3.84
C ASN A 202 3.98 -14.36 -4.61
N SER A 203 3.89 -14.29 -5.92
CA SER A 203 3.37 -15.38 -6.78
C SER A 203 4.36 -15.75 -7.87
N ASN A 204 4.07 -16.84 -8.59
CA ASN A 204 4.79 -17.22 -9.81
C ASN A 204 4.21 -16.53 -11.06
N SER A 205 3.51 -15.42 -10.90
CA SER A 205 3.01 -14.59 -12.00
C SER A 205 3.74 -13.26 -12.03
N LEU A 206 4.05 -12.79 -13.22
CA LEU A 206 4.67 -11.49 -13.41
C LEU A 206 3.65 -10.37 -13.21
N VAL A 207 3.97 -9.42 -12.36
CA VAL A 207 3.14 -8.22 -12.16
C VAL A 207 3.50 -7.16 -13.20
N LEU A 208 2.48 -6.63 -13.86
CA LEU A 208 2.59 -5.44 -14.70
C LEU A 208 1.77 -4.32 -14.09
N MET A 209 2.37 -3.14 -13.90
CA MET A 209 1.69 -1.98 -13.31
C MET A 209 2.37 -0.67 -13.68
N SER A 210 1.65 0.44 -13.53
CA SER A 210 2.24 1.78 -13.54
C SER A 210 3.05 2.01 -12.27
N ALA A 211 3.90 3.04 -12.26
CA ALA A 211 4.65 3.40 -11.06
C ALA A 211 3.69 3.70 -9.89
N PRO A 212 3.93 3.14 -8.70
CA PRO A 212 3.06 3.36 -7.53
C PRO A 212 2.97 4.83 -7.14
N LYS A 213 1.74 5.30 -6.94
CA LYS A 213 1.43 6.68 -6.49
C LYS A 213 1.13 6.73 -5.00
N VAL A 214 0.83 5.58 -4.41
CA VAL A 214 0.49 5.40 -3.01
C VAL A 214 1.44 4.39 -2.38
N CYS A 215 1.87 4.66 -1.17
CA CYS A 215 2.67 3.71 -0.38
C CYS A 215 1.95 3.33 0.92
N SER A 216 2.13 2.09 1.31
CA SER A 216 1.62 1.50 2.54
C SER A 216 2.73 0.75 3.27
N TRP A 217 2.37 -0.12 4.20
CA TRP A 217 3.34 -1.00 4.85
C TRP A 217 4.12 -1.90 3.87
N LEU A 218 3.62 -2.12 2.66
CA LEU A 218 4.31 -2.83 1.60
C LEU A 218 5.51 -2.04 1.03
N MET A 219 5.57 -0.72 1.27
CA MET A 219 6.62 0.16 0.73
C MET A 219 6.63 0.19 -0.81
N GLU A 220 5.46 0.29 -1.44
CA GLU A 220 5.27 0.19 -2.90
C GLU A 220 6.19 1.10 -3.70
N THR A 221 6.52 2.26 -3.14
CA THR A 221 7.39 3.27 -3.80
C THR A 221 8.87 2.91 -3.79
N THR A 222 9.26 1.84 -3.11
CA THR A 222 10.62 1.28 -3.16
C THR A 222 10.76 0.17 -4.20
N LEU A 223 9.66 -0.28 -4.80
CA LEU A 223 9.69 -1.24 -5.89
C LEU A 223 10.36 -0.63 -7.13
N VAL A 224 11.28 -1.37 -7.72
CA VAL A 224 12.07 -0.92 -8.87
C VAL A 224 11.45 -1.43 -10.16
N PRO A 225 11.12 -0.51 -11.10
CA PRO A 225 10.60 -0.88 -12.41
C PRO A 225 11.54 -1.82 -13.18
N ASN A 226 10.99 -2.80 -13.87
CA ASN A 226 11.68 -3.83 -14.65
C ASN A 226 12.69 -4.67 -13.85
N TYR A 227 12.66 -4.58 -12.53
CA TYR A 227 13.38 -5.42 -11.59
C TYR A 227 12.42 -6.18 -10.67
N HIS A 228 11.35 -5.53 -10.14
CA HIS A 228 10.31 -6.17 -9.31
C HIS A 228 8.98 -6.32 -10.05
N TYR A 229 8.76 -5.57 -11.12
CA TYR A 229 7.55 -5.60 -11.94
C TYR A 229 7.83 -5.00 -13.31
N VAL A 230 7.01 -5.28 -14.30
CA VAL A 230 7.11 -4.65 -15.63
C VAL A 230 6.35 -3.31 -15.62
N LEU A 231 7.07 -2.24 -15.96
CA LEU A 231 6.52 -0.89 -15.96
C LEU A 231 5.58 -0.65 -17.14
N LEU A 232 4.37 -0.22 -16.83
CA LEU A 232 3.38 0.28 -17.78
C LEU A 232 3.30 1.80 -17.74
N LYS A 233 2.94 2.40 -18.88
CA LYS A 233 2.51 3.80 -18.93
C LYS A 233 1.19 3.98 -18.18
N ASP A 234 0.96 5.14 -17.59
CA ASP A 234 -0.27 5.43 -16.84
C ASP A 234 -1.55 5.31 -17.69
N ASP A 235 -1.43 5.54 -18.99
CA ASP A 235 -2.53 5.41 -19.95
C ASP A 235 -2.65 4.00 -20.55
N PHE A 236 -1.82 3.05 -20.15
CA PHE A 236 -1.75 1.67 -20.63
C PHE A 236 -1.55 1.54 -22.16
N SER A 237 -1.02 2.56 -22.83
CA SER A 237 -0.82 2.54 -24.28
C SER A 237 0.21 1.49 -24.72
N ASN A 238 1.15 1.14 -23.86
CA ASN A 238 2.19 0.15 -24.11
C ASN A 238 1.84 -1.28 -23.66
N LEU A 239 0.58 -1.57 -23.28
CA LEU A 239 0.20 -2.86 -22.72
C LEU A 239 0.47 -4.03 -23.68
N LYS A 240 0.12 -3.88 -24.97
CA LYS A 240 0.37 -4.91 -25.99
C LYS A 240 1.86 -5.09 -26.30
N GLU A 241 2.60 -3.99 -26.36
CA GLU A 241 4.06 -4.01 -26.53
C GLU A 241 4.72 -4.82 -25.39
N LYS A 242 4.32 -4.54 -24.13
CA LYS A 242 4.83 -5.24 -22.95
C LYS A 242 4.43 -6.71 -22.91
N LEU A 243 3.21 -7.05 -23.33
CA LEU A 243 2.79 -8.45 -23.46
C LEU A 243 3.68 -9.22 -24.45
N ASN A 244 3.92 -8.65 -25.63
CA ASN A 244 4.78 -9.28 -26.64
C ASN A 244 6.20 -9.44 -26.09
N TRP A 245 6.77 -8.38 -25.50
CA TRP A 245 8.08 -8.43 -24.88
C TRP A 245 8.18 -9.53 -23.80
N CYS A 246 7.17 -9.68 -22.94
CA CYS A 246 7.14 -10.72 -21.91
C CYS A 246 7.13 -12.12 -22.53
N ASN A 247 6.38 -12.33 -23.61
CA ASN A 247 6.32 -13.62 -24.30
C ASN A 247 7.67 -13.97 -24.97
N ASP A 248 8.38 -12.96 -25.50
CA ASP A 248 9.69 -13.12 -26.15
C ASP A 248 10.85 -13.27 -25.14
N ASN A 249 10.64 -12.88 -23.86
CA ASN A 249 11.68 -12.86 -22.83
C ASN A 249 11.26 -13.61 -21.54
N PRO A 250 10.89 -14.91 -21.60
CA PRO A 250 10.38 -15.64 -20.46
C PRO A 250 11.36 -15.77 -19.30
N GLU A 251 12.66 -15.88 -19.57
CA GLU A 251 13.67 -16.02 -18.53
C GLU A 251 13.86 -14.71 -17.76
N ILE A 252 13.83 -13.56 -18.44
CA ILE A 252 13.86 -12.26 -17.77
C ILE A 252 12.58 -12.07 -16.93
N CYS A 253 11.42 -12.53 -17.41
CA CYS A 253 10.19 -12.52 -16.64
C CYS A 253 10.31 -13.33 -15.35
N LYS A 254 10.91 -14.50 -15.37
CA LYS A 254 11.16 -15.34 -14.18
C LYS A 254 12.13 -14.66 -13.21
N GLU A 255 13.16 -13.98 -13.71
CA GLU A 255 14.08 -13.21 -12.89
C GLU A 255 13.35 -12.08 -12.16
N ILE A 256 12.50 -11.30 -12.85
CA ILE A 256 11.68 -10.25 -12.23
C ILE A 256 10.74 -10.83 -11.16
N ILE A 257 10.12 -11.98 -11.42
CA ILE A 257 9.29 -12.69 -10.44
C ILE A 257 10.12 -13.08 -9.22
N SER A 258 11.30 -13.63 -9.41
CA SER A 258 12.22 -14.01 -8.33
C SER A 258 12.61 -12.80 -7.47
N ASN A 259 12.94 -11.69 -8.10
CA ASN A 259 13.27 -10.44 -7.41
C ASN A 259 12.08 -9.89 -6.61
N ALA A 260 10.86 -9.95 -7.17
CA ALA A 260 9.64 -9.57 -6.46
C ALA A 260 9.36 -10.47 -5.25
N ASN A 261 9.52 -11.78 -5.41
CA ASN A 261 9.38 -12.75 -4.32
C ASN A 261 10.44 -12.53 -3.22
N HIS A 262 11.69 -12.22 -3.61
CA HIS A 262 12.74 -11.87 -2.67
C HIS A 262 12.39 -10.60 -1.89
N PHE A 263 11.96 -9.53 -2.56
CA PHE A 263 11.45 -8.34 -1.89
C PHE A 263 10.32 -8.66 -0.90
N MET A 264 9.39 -9.53 -1.27
CA MET A 264 8.27 -9.93 -0.41
C MET A 264 8.71 -10.77 0.78
N SER A 265 9.82 -11.50 0.70
CA SER A 265 10.31 -12.37 1.79
C SER A 265 10.59 -11.62 3.10
N GLN A 266 10.93 -10.34 3.05
CA GLN A 266 11.14 -9.50 4.23
C GLN A 266 9.90 -9.37 5.13
N PHE A 267 8.71 -9.63 4.60
CA PHE A 267 7.44 -9.59 5.34
C PHE A 267 6.97 -10.96 5.82
N SER A 268 7.71 -12.04 5.56
CA SER A 268 7.26 -13.42 5.75
C SER A 268 7.05 -13.80 7.21
N ASN A 269 7.84 -13.25 8.12
CA ASN A 269 7.71 -13.51 9.54
C ASN A 269 6.70 -12.54 10.19
N LEU A 270 5.48 -13.02 10.42
CA LEU A 270 4.41 -12.20 11.00
C LEU A 270 4.75 -11.66 12.40
N ASN A 271 5.48 -12.43 13.23
CA ASN A 271 5.84 -11.97 14.56
C ASN A 271 6.84 -10.80 14.50
N ASN A 272 7.83 -10.87 13.60
CA ASN A 272 8.75 -9.75 13.38
C ASN A 272 8.00 -8.50 12.89
N GLU A 273 7.02 -8.68 12.03
CA GLU A 273 6.18 -7.59 11.53
C GLU A 273 5.33 -6.93 12.63
N ILE A 274 4.79 -7.74 13.55
CA ILE A 274 4.05 -7.25 14.72
C ILE A 274 4.98 -6.46 15.65
N GLU A 275 6.17 -6.97 15.91
CA GLU A 275 7.14 -6.29 16.78
C GLU A 275 7.66 -4.99 16.15
N LEU A 276 7.88 -4.98 14.83
CA LEU A 276 8.24 -3.75 14.11
C LEU A 276 7.11 -2.71 14.20
N GLU A 277 5.85 -3.11 14.04
CA GLU A 277 4.72 -2.21 14.16
C GLU A 277 4.57 -1.63 15.57
N LYS A 278 4.81 -2.45 16.63
CA LYS A 278 4.87 -1.96 18.01
C LYS A 278 5.99 -0.93 18.23
N ARG A 279 7.14 -1.14 17.61
CA ARG A 279 8.25 -0.16 17.66
C ARG A 279 7.86 1.14 16.95
N VAL A 280 7.22 1.07 15.80
CA VAL A 280 6.73 2.24 15.04
C VAL A 280 5.73 3.04 15.89
N ILE A 281 4.72 2.42 16.49
CA ILE A 281 3.72 3.13 17.27
C ILE A 281 4.29 3.72 18.57
N ASN A 282 5.23 3.03 19.22
CA ASN A 282 5.90 3.56 20.41
C ASN A 282 6.73 4.79 20.05
N LYS A 283 7.48 4.74 18.93
CA LYS A 283 8.26 5.89 18.46
C LYS A 283 7.39 7.05 18.03
N TYR A 284 6.23 6.78 17.43
CA TYR A 284 5.22 7.80 17.15
C TYR A 284 4.82 8.58 18.41
N PHE A 285 4.51 7.88 19.50
CA PHE A 285 4.12 8.56 20.75
C PHE A 285 5.27 9.30 21.40
N GLU A 286 6.51 8.78 21.34
CA GLU A 286 7.70 9.50 21.81
C GLU A 286 7.85 10.85 21.06
N ILE A 287 7.71 10.84 19.74
CA ILE A 287 7.80 12.05 18.91
C ILE A 287 6.65 13.02 19.25
N LEU A 288 5.44 12.50 19.40
CA LEU A 288 4.25 13.32 19.71
C LEU A 288 4.33 13.96 21.09
N ASP A 289 4.82 13.25 22.09
CA ASP A 289 4.98 13.76 23.46
C ASP A 289 6.04 14.86 23.48
N ASN A 290 7.16 14.68 22.78
CA ASN A 290 8.22 15.70 22.64
C ASN A 290 7.71 16.97 21.93
N ALA A 291 6.88 16.82 20.88
CA ALA A 291 6.30 17.96 20.17
C ALA A 291 5.34 18.77 21.06
N LYS A 292 4.58 18.10 21.94
CA LYS A 292 3.69 18.77 22.91
C LYS A 292 4.46 19.58 23.94
N CYS A 293 5.58 19.04 24.45
CA CYS A 293 6.44 19.73 25.45
C CYS A 293 7.12 20.95 24.86
N GLY A 294 7.56 20.88 23.58
CA GLY A 294 8.21 22.02 22.90
C GLY A 294 7.28 23.23 22.71
N ASN A 295 6.02 22.99 22.38
CA ASN A 295 5.04 24.07 22.16
C ASN A 295 4.50 24.66 23.50
N GLY A 296 4.66 23.99 24.64
CA GLY A 296 4.26 24.49 25.95
C GLY A 296 5.20 25.61 26.50
N ASN A 297 6.46 25.57 26.17
CA ASN A 297 7.44 26.51 26.69
C ASN A 297 7.44 27.88 25.99
N GLU A 298 6.89 28.01 24.80
CA GLU A 298 6.79 29.32 24.10
C GLU A 298 5.66 30.19 24.62
N ASN A 299 4.59 29.60 25.19
CA ASN A 299 3.46 30.36 25.73
C ASN A 299 3.70 30.92 27.14
N GLU A 300 4.69 30.45 27.91
CA GLU A 300 4.99 31.00 29.24
C GLU A 300 5.96 32.18 29.18
N ASN A 301 6.74 32.35 28.12
CA ASN A 301 7.68 33.45 27.99
C ASN A 301 7.10 34.70 27.31
N GLY A 302 5.90 34.64 26.72
CA GLY A 302 5.23 35.78 26.08
C GLY A 302 4.55 36.74 27.03
N ASN A 303 4.42 36.45 28.33
CA ASN A 303 3.60 37.25 29.27
C ASN A 303 4.39 37.97 30.35
N LYS A 304 5.73 38.08 30.23
CA LYS A 304 6.58 38.78 31.23
C LYS A 304 7.14 40.15 30.84
N ASN A 305 6.75 40.70 29.70
CA ASN A 305 7.22 42.02 29.28
C ASN A 305 6.05 43.01 29.02
N ASN A 306 5.17 43.21 29.97
CA ASN A 306 4.31 44.39 30.04
C ASN A 306 3.93 44.65 31.51
N LYS A 307 4.84 45.29 32.22
CA LYS A 307 4.55 46.14 33.37
C LYS A 307 5.47 47.33 33.38
#